data_961702cf3222e74a7c8a570656e0c8a2
#
_entry.id   961702cf3222e74a7c8a570656e0c8a2
#
_cell.length_a   1.000
_cell.length_b   1.000
_cell.length_c   1.000
_cell.angle_alpha   90.00
_cell.angle_beta   90.00
_cell.angle_gamma   90.00
#
_symmetry.space_group_name_H-M   'P 1'
#
loop_
_entity.id
_entity.type
_entity.pdbx_description
1 polymer ?
#
loop_
_entity_poly.entity_id
_entity_poly.type
_entity_poly.pdbx_seq_one_letter_code
_entity_poly.pdbx_strand_id
1 'polypeptide(L)'
;MMRDITIGQYYPADSILHRLDPRVKFVSTLVYIISLFVFSSWVGYGVAALFLVAMIVLSKVPFGFMVKGLKPIMVLLLITMFFNLVFTPGEVLWSFWILKITKEGIRLAIKMGIRLVFLIIGASIMTLTTTPNQLTDGLERLLRPLNKIHVPVHEIAMMMSIALRFIPILMEETDKIMKAQMARGADFETGNLIQKVKNMVPLLVPLFISAFSRANDLAMAMEARCYHGGDGRTQMKPLAYDKRDYLAYLVVAGYLALSIVFRVVGI
;
A
#
# COMPACT_ATOMS: atom_id res chain seq x y z
N MET A 1 16.03 0.14 18.75
CA MET A 1 15.34 -0.81 17.87
C MET A 1 14.03 -0.30 17.23
N MET A 2 13.37 0.75 17.72
CA MET A 2 12.11 1.25 17.13
C MET A 2 12.27 2.50 16.22
N ARG A 3 13.48 2.94 15.92
CA ARG A 3 13.73 4.16 15.12
C ARG A 3 13.45 4.04 13.61
N ASP A 4 13.18 2.84 13.11
CA ASP A 4 13.04 2.57 11.66
C ASP A 4 11.60 2.31 11.20
N ILE A 5 10.60 2.52 12.07
CA ILE A 5 9.20 2.43 11.66
C ILE A 5 8.80 3.75 11.03
N THR A 6 9.09 3.89 9.74
CA THR A 6 8.55 4.98 8.93
C THR A 6 7.07 4.73 8.68
N ILE A 7 6.22 5.50 9.36
CA ILE A 7 4.77 5.48 9.15
C ILE A 7 4.47 6.09 7.79
N GLY A 8 4.25 5.22 6.80
CA GLY A 8 4.05 5.61 5.41
C GLY A 8 5.37 5.88 4.68
N GLN A 9 5.57 5.22 3.56
CA GLN A 9 6.74 5.41 2.70
C GLN A 9 6.57 6.63 1.77
N TYR A 10 5.91 7.70 2.27
CA TYR A 10 5.73 8.91 1.47
C TYR A 10 7.07 9.60 1.20
N TYR A 11 7.35 9.87 -0.07
CA TYR A 11 8.53 10.63 -0.50
C TYR A 11 8.12 12.07 -0.80
N PRO A 12 8.59 13.07 -0.03
CA PRO A 12 8.22 14.46 -0.25
C PRO A 12 8.91 15.01 -1.52
N ALA A 13 8.20 14.96 -2.64
CA ALA A 13 8.63 15.57 -3.90
C ALA A 13 7.50 16.39 -4.49
N ASP A 14 7.84 17.45 -5.21
CA ASP A 14 6.87 18.26 -5.94
C ASP A 14 6.79 17.77 -7.40
N SER A 15 5.80 16.93 -7.67
CA SER A 15 5.54 16.39 -8.99
C SER A 15 4.05 16.49 -9.36
N ILE A 16 3.75 16.31 -10.64
CA ILE A 16 2.36 16.28 -11.12
C ILE A 16 1.55 15.21 -10.38
N LEU A 17 2.14 14.03 -10.16
CA LEU A 17 1.48 12.93 -9.45
C LEU A 17 1.19 13.25 -7.97
N HIS A 18 2.09 13.97 -7.28
CA HIS A 18 1.85 14.35 -5.88
C HIS A 18 0.67 15.31 -5.73
N ARG A 19 0.41 16.14 -6.73
CA ARG A 19 -0.65 17.15 -6.74
C ARG A 19 -2.02 16.62 -7.18
N LEU A 20 -2.10 15.37 -7.67
CA LEU A 20 -3.37 14.74 -8.04
C LEU A 20 -4.21 14.38 -6.80
N ASP A 21 -5.53 14.40 -6.99
CA ASP A 21 -6.48 13.96 -5.97
C ASP A 21 -6.22 12.48 -5.58
N PRO A 22 -6.21 12.13 -4.28
CA PRO A 22 -5.98 10.76 -3.80
C PRO A 22 -6.94 9.73 -4.41
N ARG A 23 -8.17 10.12 -4.69
CA ARG A 23 -9.18 9.26 -5.36
C ARG A 23 -8.73 8.84 -6.75
N VAL A 24 -8.20 9.79 -7.53
CA VAL A 24 -7.69 9.54 -8.88
C VAL A 24 -6.52 8.58 -8.82
N LYS A 25 -5.57 8.80 -7.92
CA LYS A 25 -4.40 7.93 -7.73
C LYS A 25 -4.82 6.51 -7.38
N PHE A 26 -5.74 6.36 -6.43
CA PHE A 26 -6.24 5.06 -5.99
C PHE A 26 -6.91 4.29 -7.13
N VAL A 27 -7.89 4.94 -7.82
CA VAL A 27 -8.61 4.34 -8.95
C VAL A 27 -7.64 3.99 -10.09
N SER A 28 -6.73 4.91 -10.44
CA SER A 28 -5.75 4.69 -11.51
C SER A 28 -4.82 3.52 -11.22
N THR A 29 -4.36 3.40 -9.98
CA THR A 29 -3.52 2.27 -9.55
C THR A 29 -4.30 0.96 -9.61
N LEU A 30 -5.56 0.95 -9.18
CA LEU A 30 -6.41 -0.22 -9.22
C LEU A 30 -6.69 -0.66 -10.66
N VAL A 31 -7.00 0.27 -11.56
CA VAL A 31 -7.16 0.02 -12.99
C VAL A 31 -5.88 -0.53 -13.61
N TYR A 32 -4.73 0.05 -13.27
CA TYR A 32 -3.43 -0.46 -13.73
C TYR A 32 -3.17 -1.89 -13.25
N ILE A 33 -3.40 -2.20 -11.98
CA ILE A 33 -3.27 -3.54 -11.42
C ILE A 33 -4.16 -4.53 -12.17
N ILE A 34 -5.43 -4.20 -12.36
CA ILE A 34 -6.38 -5.07 -13.07
C ILE A 34 -5.93 -5.28 -14.53
N SER A 35 -5.46 -4.24 -15.20
CA SER A 35 -5.00 -4.33 -16.59
C SER A 35 -3.87 -5.34 -16.78
N LEU A 36 -2.95 -5.48 -15.81
CA LEU A 36 -1.86 -6.45 -15.88
C LEU A 36 -2.33 -7.92 -15.89
N PHE A 37 -3.55 -8.20 -15.42
CA PHE A 37 -4.17 -9.53 -15.51
C PHE A 37 -4.97 -9.71 -16.83
N VAL A 38 -5.32 -8.62 -17.48
CA VAL A 38 -6.03 -8.65 -18.77
C VAL A 38 -5.07 -9.07 -19.90
N PHE A 39 -3.79 -8.73 -19.80
CA PHE A 39 -2.80 -9.05 -20.82
C PHE A 39 -2.29 -10.50 -20.74
N SER A 40 -2.20 -11.15 -21.90
CA SER A 40 -1.47 -12.41 -22.09
C SER A 40 -0.33 -12.27 -23.12
N SER A 41 -0.31 -11.15 -23.87
CA SER A 41 0.59 -10.88 -24.98
C SER A 41 1.84 -10.11 -24.51
N TRP A 42 2.95 -10.30 -25.21
CA TRP A 42 4.20 -9.55 -24.98
C TRP A 42 4.04 -8.06 -25.31
N VAL A 43 3.22 -7.73 -26.31
CA VAL A 43 2.93 -6.33 -26.68
C VAL A 43 2.19 -5.63 -25.55
N GLY A 44 1.23 -6.29 -24.90
CA GLY A 44 0.53 -5.76 -23.73
C GLY A 44 1.48 -5.42 -22.58
N TYR A 45 2.47 -6.28 -22.30
CA TYR A 45 3.51 -5.98 -21.31
C TYR A 45 4.40 -4.79 -21.73
N GLY A 46 4.66 -4.64 -23.04
CA GLY A 46 5.37 -3.47 -23.56
C GLY A 46 4.63 -2.16 -23.31
N VAL A 47 3.32 -2.14 -23.55
CA VAL A 47 2.46 -0.97 -23.27
C VAL A 47 2.39 -0.68 -21.78
N ALA A 48 2.24 -1.72 -20.95
CA ALA A 48 2.24 -1.56 -19.49
C ALA A 48 3.59 -1.03 -18.97
N ALA A 49 4.72 -1.49 -19.57
CA ALA A 49 6.05 -0.98 -19.25
C ALA A 49 6.19 0.51 -19.60
N LEU A 50 5.76 0.90 -20.77
CA LEU A 50 5.82 2.30 -21.23
C LEU A 50 4.99 3.20 -20.34
N PHE A 51 3.78 2.78 -19.98
CA PHE A 51 2.93 3.50 -19.03
C PHE A 51 3.59 3.62 -17.67
N LEU A 52 4.15 2.52 -17.14
CA LEU A 52 4.84 2.50 -15.84
C LEU A 52 6.05 3.43 -15.84
N VAL A 53 6.88 3.40 -16.88
CA VAL A 53 8.04 4.29 -17.03
C VAL A 53 7.60 5.75 -17.08
N ALA A 54 6.54 6.06 -17.82
CA ALA A 54 5.98 7.41 -17.83
C ALA A 54 5.54 7.87 -16.44
N MET A 55 4.88 6.99 -15.66
CA MET A 55 4.48 7.29 -14.28
C MET A 55 5.68 7.47 -13.36
N ILE A 56 6.75 6.67 -13.50
CA ILE A 56 8.00 6.81 -12.74
C ILE A 56 8.63 8.19 -13.00
N VAL A 57 8.77 8.57 -14.28
CA VAL A 57 9.37 9.85 -14.67
C VAL A 57 8.53 11.03 -14.14
N LEU A 58 7.20 10.96 -14.29
CA LEU A 58 6.28 11.99 -13.80
C LEU A 58 6.24 12.07 -12.28
N SER A 59 6.54 11.00 -11.55
CA SER A 59 6.56 10.99 -10.08
C SER A 59 7.73 11.76 -9.49
N LYS A 60 8.84 11.91 -10.22
CA LYS A 60 10.12 12.45 -9.74
C LYS A 60 10.67 11.75 -8.49
N VAL A 61 10.22 10.55 -8.21
CA VAL A 61 10.72 9.74 -7.10
C VAL A 61 11.96 8.98 -7.57
N PRO A 62 13.07 8.98 -6.82
CA PRO A 62 14.27 8.22 -7.20
C PRO A 62 13.96 6.73 -7.31
N PHE A 63 14.38 6.10 -8.40
CA PHE A 63 14.12 4.68 -8.70
C PHE A 63 14.58 3.75 -7.58
N GLY A 64 15.65 4.11 -6.86
CA GLY A 64 16.14 3.35 -5.71
C GLY A 64 15.12 3.16 -4.59
N PHE A 65 14.21 4.11 -4.37
CA PHE A 65 13.13 3.96 -3.36
C PHE A 65 12.05 2.98 -3.83
N MET A 66 11.75 2.96 -5.12
CA MET A 66 10.77 2.02 -5.69
C MET A 66 11.30 0.58 -5.64
N VAL A 67 12.60 0.38 -5.94
CA VAL A 67 13.27 -0.93 -5.88
C VAL A 67 13.40 -1.45 -4.44
N LYS A 68 13.47 -0.58 -3.43
CA LYS A 68 13.44 -0.99 -2.03
C LYS A 68 12.15 -1.75 -1.67
N GLY A 69 11.02 -1.41 -2.31
CA GLY A 69 9.76 -2.13 -2.18
C GLY A 69 9.79 -3.57 -2.76
N LEU A 70 10.71 -3.84 -3.71
CA LEU A 70 10.90 -5.19 -4.27
C LEU A 70 11.69 -6.11 -3.34
N LYS A 71 12.59 -5.56 -2.50
CA LYS A 71 13.51 -6.35 -1.68
C LYS A 71 12.80 -7.39 -0.78
N PRO A 72 11.76 -7.07 0.00
CA PRO A 72 11.08 -8.05 0.84
C PRO A 72 10.33 -9.12 0.05
N ILE A 73 9.94 -8.83 -1.20
CA ILE A 73 9.15 -9.72 -2.05
C ILE A 73 10.04 -10.51 -3.03
N MET A 74 11.33 -10.18 -3.11
CA MET A 74 12.25 -10.83 -4.04
C MET A 74 12.33 -12.34 -3.82
N VAL A 75 12.29 -12.80 -2.57
CA VAL A 75 12.30 -14.24 -2.25
C VAL A 75 11.04 -14.91 -2.81
N LEU A 76 9.87 -14.31 -2.62
CA LEU A 76 8.61 -14.82 -3.15
C LEU A 76 8.62 -14.83 -4.69
N LEU A 77 9.18 -13.79 -5.32
CA LEU A 77 9.33 -13.71 -6.77
C LEU A 77 10.22 -14.84 -7.30
N LEU A 78 11.37 -15.08 -6.68
CA LEU A 78 12.25 -16.18 -7.07
C LEU A 78 11.58 -17.54 -6.88
N ILE A 79 10.87 -17.74 -5.78
CA ILE A 79 10.12 -18.98 -5.53
C ILE A 79 9.06 -19.19 -6.60
N THR A 80 8.24 -18.18 -6.91
CA THR A 80 7.20 -18.31 -7.93
C THR A 80 7.78 -18.56 -9.32
N MET A 81 8.87 -17.88 -9.69
CA MET A 81 9.57 -18.14 -10.94
C MET A 81 10.12 -19.57 -11.01
N PHE A 82 10.71 -20.05 -9.93
CA PHE A 82 11.23 -21.43 -9.84
C PHE A 82 10.11 -22.47 -10.00
N PHE A 83 8.99 -22.31 -9.28
CA PHE A 83 7.86 -23.23 -9.41
C PHE A 83 7.28 -23.24 -10.84
N ASN A 84 7.09 -22.06 -11.45
CA ASN A 84 6.62 -22.00 -12.84
C ASN A 84 7.60 -22.65 -13.84
N LEU A 85 8.91 -22.52 -13.58
CA LEU A 85 9.93 -23.10 -14.45
C LEU A 85 9.91 -24.63 -14.41
N VAL A 86 9.69 -25.23 -13.22
CA VAL A 86 9.81 -26.67 -12.98
C VAL A 86 8.50 -27.41 -13.19
N PHE A 87 7.38 -26.84 -12.75
CA PHE A 87 6.08 -27.55 -12.72
C PHE A 87 5.19 -27.28 -13.92
N THR A 88 5.56 -26.37 -14.83
CA THR A 88 4.74 -26.11 -16.02
C THR A 88 4.95 -27.20 -17.07
N PRO A 89 3.90 -27.95 -17.48
CA PRO A 89 4.01 -28.94 -18.54
C PRO A 89 4.22 -28.25 -19.90
N GLY A 90 5.01 -28.90 -20.78
CA GLY A 90 5.27 -28.37 -22.13
C GLY A 90 6.43 -29.11 -22.82
N GLU A 91 6.92 -28.55 -23.95
CA GLU A 91 8.06 -29.07 -24.67
C GLU A 91 9.33 -29.04 -23.80
N VAL A 92 9.91 -30.18 -23.52
CA VAL A 92 11.10 -30.31 -22.68
C VAL A 92 12.33 -29.83 -23.46
N LEU A 93 12.94 -28.73 -22.99
CA LEU A 93 14.19 -28.22 -23.53
C LEU A 93 15.39 -28.91 -22.86
N TRP A 94 15.28 -29.19 -21.58
CA TRP A 94 16.34 -29.83 -20.80
C TRP A 94 15.74 -30.62 -19.65
N SER A 95 16.19 -31.87 -19.49
CA SER A 95 15.77 -32.75 -18.39
C SER A 95 16.99 -33.19 -17.60
N PHE A 96 16.98 -32.85 -16.32
CA PHE A 96 17.97 -33.32 -15.37
C PHE A 96 17.27 -34.05 -14.22
N TRP A 97 17.28 -35.38 -14.30
CA TRP A 97 16.67 -36.32 -13.35
C TRP A 97 15.18 -36.02 -13.07
N ILE A 98 14.86 -35.22 -12.02
CA ILE A 98 13.49 -34.87 -11.61
C ILE A 98 13.04 -33.51 -12.17
N LEU A 99 13.98 -32.63 -12.52
CA LEU A 99 13.74 -31.27 -12.98
C LEU A 99 13.61 -31.24 -14.51
N LYS A 100 12.43 -30.96 -15.00
CA LYS A 100 12.17 -30.76 -16.44
C LYS A 100 11.92 -29.29 -16.72
N ILE A 101 12.85 -28.68 -17.44
CA ILE A 101 12.69 -27.29 -17.86
C ILE A 101 12.01 -27.31 -19.22
N THR A 102 10.83 -26.67 -19.29
CA THR A 102 10.02 -26.61 -20.51
C THR A 102 10.07 -25.20 -21.09
N LYS A 103 9.89 -25.10 -22.42
CA LYS A 103 9.82 -23.81 -23.14
C LYS A 103 8.68 -22.94 -22.65
N GLU A 104 7.53 -23.56 -22.38
CA GLU A 104 6.35 -22.94 -21.83
C GLU A 104 6.59 -22.46 -20.39
N GLY A 105 7.30 -23.27 -19.60
CA GLY A 105 7.69 -22.93 -18.23
C GLY A 105 8.57 -21.68 -18.15
N ILE A 106 9.59 -21.58 -19.04
CA ILE A 106 10.43 -20.38 -19.13
C ILE A 106 9.61 -19.16 -19.49
N ARG A 107 8.76 -19.28 -20.53
CA ARG A 107 7.91 -18.18 -20.98
C ARG A 107 6.96 -17.73 -19.87
N LEU A 108 6.36 -18.65 -19.14
CA LEU A 108 5.43 -18.35 -18.05
C LEU A 108 6.16 -17.74 -16.86
N ALA A 109 7.32 -18.28 -16.48
CA ALA A 109 8.14 -17.75 -15.39
C ALA A 109 8.55 -16.30 -15.64
N ILE A 110 9.02 -15.97 -16.86
CA ILE A 110 9.39 -14.60 -17.24
C ILE A 110 8.16 -13.68 -17.20
N LYS A 111 7.02 -14.09 -17.78
CA LYS A 111 5.79 -13.29 -17.79
C LYS A 111 5.30 -13.01 -16.37
N MET A 112 5.30 -14.02 -15.49
CA MET A 112 4.90 -13.86 -14.08
C MET A 112 5.87 -12.99 -13.31
N GLY A 113 7.17 -13.14 -13.55
CA GLY A 113 8.20 -12.28 -12.93
C GLY A 113 8.01 -10.81 -13.31
N ILE A 114 7.86 -10.50 -14.59
CA ILE A 114 7.60 -9.13 -15.08
C ILE A 114 6.29 -8.59 -14.50
N ARG A 115 5.22 -9.39 -14.46
CA ARG A 115 3.93 -8.99 -13.89
C ARG A 115 4.06 -8.60 -12.43
N LEU A 116 4.72 -9.42 -11.61
CA LEU A 116 4.93 -9.14 -10.19
C LEU A 116 5.75 -7.87 -9.97
N VAL A 117 6.81 -7.68 -10.75
CA VAL A 117 7.62 -6.45 -10.69
C VAL A 117 6.77 -5.22 -11.02
N PHE A 118 5.96 -5.28 -12.09
CA PHE A 118 5.09 -4.17 -12.48
C PHE A 118 4.01 -3.87 -11.44
N LEU A 119 3.41 -4.90 -10.85
CA LEU A 119 2.44 -4.76 -9.75
C LEU A 119 3.05 -4.02 -8.57
N ILE A 120 4.24 -4.46 -8.13
CA ILE A 120 4.90 -3.90 -6.96
C ILE A 120 5.32 -2.45 -7.21
N ILE A 121 5.93 -2.15 -8.36
CA ILE A 121 6.36 -0.79 -8.68
C ILE A 121 5.14 0.12 -8.85
N GLY A 122 4.08 -0.33 -9.53
CA GLY A 122 2.85 0.44 -9.70
C GLY A 122 2.18 0.78 -8.37
N ALA A 123 2.04 -0.19 -7.47
CA ALA A 123 1.53 0.03 -6.11
C ALA A 123 2.46 0.94 -5.29
N SER A 124 3.77 0.78 -5.42
CA SER A 124 4.76 1.61 -4.71
C SER A 124 4.69 3.08 -5.12
N ILE A 125 4.43 3.39 -6.40
CA ILE A 125 4.26 4.79 -6.85
C ILE A 125 3.11 5.45 -6.10
N MET A 126 1.97 4.79 -5.94
CA MET A 126 0.83 5.32 -5.19
C MET A 126 1.22 5.60 -3.72
N THR A 127 1.87 4.64 -3.06
CA THR A 127 2.27 4.76 -1.66
C THR A 127 3.33 5.86 -1.45
N LEU A 128 4.28 6.00 -2.38
CA LEU A 128 5.33 7.01 -2.32
C LEU A 128 4.83 8.42 -2.64
N THR A 129 3.73 8.56 -3.39
CA THR A 129 3.17 9.85 -3.81
C THR A 129 1.95 10.31 -3.02
N THR A 130 1.47 9.50 -2.06
CA THR A 130 0.24 9.80 -1.31
C THR A 130 0.49 9.61 0.19
N THR A 131 0.16 10.60 1.00
CA THR A 131 0.27 10.46 2.46
C THR A 131 -0.83 9.56 3.01
N PRO A 132 -0.62 8.87 4.15
CA PRO A 132 -1.64 8.01 4.76
C PRO A 132 -2.96 8.75 5.03
N ASN A 133 -2.90 10.00 5.48
CA ASN A 133 -4.09 10.82 5.73
C ASN A 133 -4.86 11.10 4.43
N GLN A 134 -4.15 11.49 3.35
CA GLN A 134 -4.77 11.69 2.04
C GLN A 134 -5.41 10.41 1.51
N LEU A 135 -4.76 9.26 1.74
CA LEU A 135 -5.30 7.96 1.34
C LEU A 135 -6.61 7.66 2.07
N THR A 136 -6.67 7.93 3.39
CA THR A 136 -7.88 7.75 4.21
C THR A 136 -9.01 8.65 3.72
N ASP A 137 -8.74 9.94 3.47
CA ASP A 137 -9.72 10.89 2.95
C ASP A 137 -10.23 10.49 1.57
N GLY A 138 -9.32 10.00 0.71
CA GLY A 138 -9.67 9.49 -0.62
C GLY A 138 -10.56 8.26 -0.55
N LEU A 139 -10.24 7.31 0.34
CA LEU A 139 -11.03 6.10 0.57
C LEU A 139 -12.42 6.42 1.12
N GLU A 140 -12.53 7.33 2.10
CA GLU A 140 -13.82 7.80 2.63
C GLU A 140 -14.75 8.25 1.50
N ARG A 141 -14.21 9.08 0.60
CA ARG A 141 -15.01 9.60 -0.52
C ARG A 141 -15.37 8.55 -1.55
N LEU A 142 -14.46 7.61 -1.85
CA LEU A 142 -14.73 6.51 -2.79
C LEU A 142 -15.73 5.50 -2.22
N LEU A 143 -15.66 5.22 -0.92
CA LEU A 143 -16.52 4.26 -0.25
C LEU A 143 -17.86 4.85 0.21
N ARG A 144 -18.06 6.18 0.10
CA ARG A 144 -19.30 6.85 0.49
C ARG A 144 -20.59 6.21 -0.07
N PRO A 145 -20.64 5.66 -1.30
CA PRO A 145 -21.82 4.95 -1.79
C PRO A 145 -22.22 3.73 -0.94
N LEU A 146 -21.27 3.13 -0.18
CA LEU A 146 -21.54 2.02 0.72
C LEU A 146 -22.39 2.42 1.93
N ASN A 147 -22.51 3.71 2.24
CA ASN A 147 -23.46 4.18 3.26
C ASN A 147 -24.90 3.75 2.95
N LYS A 148 -25.25 3.55 1.65
CA LYS A 148 -26.57 3.07 1.24
C LYS A 148 -26.87 1.64 1.72
N ILE A 149 -25.83 0.84 2.00
CA ILE A 149 -25.93 -0.53 2.55
C ILE A 149 -25.58 -0.58 4.04
N HIS A 150 -25.75 0.55 4.75
CA HIS A 150 -25.54 0.69 6.19
C HIS A 150 -24.10 0.47 6.68
N VAL A 151 -23.10 0.67 5.81
CA VAL A 151 -21.70 0.67 6.23
C VAL A 151 -21.34 2.08 6.75
N PRO A 152 -20.91 2.25 8.01
CA PRO A 152 -20.57 3.55 8.59
C PRO A 152 -19.20 4.05 8.09
N VAL A 153 -19.12 4.42 6.79
CA VAL A 153 -17.85 4.77 6.13
C VAL A 153 -17.19 5.98 6.77
N HIS A 154 -17.99 6.97 7.16
CA HIS A 154 -17.46 8.19 7.80
C HIS A 154 -16.81 7.90 9.15
N GLU A 155 -17.45 7.08 9.98
CA GLU A 155 -16.95 6.69 11.29
C GLU A 155 -15.66 5.87 11.15
N ILE A 156 -15.61 4.95 10.18
CA ILE A 156 -14.39 4.17 9.89
C ILE A 156 -13.24 5.10 9.46
N ALA A 157 -13.50 6.04 8.56
CA ALA A 157 -12.46 6.99 8.10
C ALA A 157 -11.97 7.88 9.24
N MET A 158 -12.88 8.32 10.11
CA MET A 158 -12.54 9.09 11.29
C MET A 158 -11.68 8.28 12.26
N MET A 159 -12.05 7.02 12.55
CA MET A 159 -11.23 6.12 13.38
C MET A 159 -9.83 5.93 12.80
N MET A 160 -9.71 5.74 11.48
CA MET A 160 -8.42 5.63 10.81
C MET A 160 -7.59 6.91 10.94
N SER A 161 -8.21 8.08 10.77
CA SER A 161 -7.51 9.38 10.89
C SER A 161 -7.02 9.63 12.32
N ILE A 162 -7.84 9.26 13.32
CA ILE A 162 -7.46 9.31 14.75
C ILE A 162 -6.31 8.34 15.02
N ALA A 163 -6.40 7.10 14.54
CA ALA A 163 -5.36 6.10 14.70
C ALA A 163 -4.03 6.57 14.11
N LEU A 164 -4.02 7.06 12.85
CA LEU A 164 -2.81 7.58 12.20
C LEU A 164 -2.16 8.73 12.98
N ARG A 165 -2.97 9.56 13.65
CA ARG A 165 -2.46 10.64 14.52
C ARG A 165 -1.87 10.10 15.83
N PHE A 166 -2.48 9.06 16.41
CA PHE A 166 -2.01 8.51 17.69
C PHE A 166 -0.82 7.57 17.57
N ILE A 167 -0.60 6.93 16.40
CA ILE A 167 0.55 6.04 16.21
C ILE A 167 1.88 6.70 16.59
N PRO A 168 2.26 7.91 16.08
CA PRO A 168 3.51 8.54 16.48
C PRO A 168 3.59 8.81 17.99
N ILE A 169 2.46 9.27 18.57
CA ILE A 169 2.38 9.60 20.00
C ILE A 169 2.58 8.33 20.85
N LEU A 170 1.93 7.23 20.48
CA LEU A 170 2.06 5.95 21.19
C LEU A 170 3.46 5.35 21.02
N MET A 171 4.12 5.57 19.87
CA MET A 171 5.50 5.15 19.69
C MET A 171 6.45 5.89 20.63
N GLU A 172 6.31 7.21 20.75
CA GLU A 172 7.10 8.00 21.70
C GLU A 172 6.83 7.58 23.16
N GLU A 173 5.57 7.30 23.49
CA GLU A 173 5.17 6.81 24.81
C GLU A 173 5.79 5.43 25.10
N THR A 174 5.75 4.54 24.10
CA THR A 174 6.37 3.22 24.19
C THR A 174 7.87 3.32 24.47
N ASP A 175 8.59 4.21 23.78
CA ASP A 175 10.02 4.44 24.01
C ASP A 175 10.29 4.97 25.42
N LYS A 176 9.44 5.86 25.94
CA LYS A 176 9.56 6.38 27.32
C LYS A 176 9.33 5.29 28.37
N ILE A 177 8.24 4.51 28.20
CA ILE A 177 7.91 3.41 29.12
C ILE A 177 9.02 2.35 29.06
N MET A 178 9.51 1.99 27.88
CA MET A 178 10.59 1.02 27.70
C MET A 178 11.85 1.46 28.46
N LYS A 179 12.29 2.71 28.30
CA LYS A 179 13.44 3.26 29.04
C LYS A 179 13.23 3.23 30.53
N ALA A 180 12.04 3.59 31.02
CA ALA A 180 11.71 3.54 32.43
C ALA A 180 11.73 2.11 32.99
N GLN A 181 11.23 1.13 32.24
CA GLN A 181 11.25 -0.28 32.67
C GLN A 181 12.66 -0.88 32.63
N MET A 182 13.48 -0.51 31.63
CA MET A 182 14.90 -0.92 31.60
C MET A 182 15.66 -0.35 32.82
N ALA A 183 15.39 0.90 33.23
CA ALA A 183 15.98 1.48 34.43
C ALA A 183 15.54 0.76 35.73
N ARG A 184 14.41 0.05 35.71
CA ARG A 184 13.91 -0.82 36.79
C ARG A 184 14.43 -2.24 36.70
N GLY A 185 15.35 -2.54 35.75
CA GLY A 185 15.95 -3.87 35.59
C GLY A 185 15.17 -4.81 34.66
N ALA A 186 14.19 -4.31 33.90
CA ALA A 186 13.51 -5.12 32.90
C ALA A 186 14.43 -5.38 31.69
N ASP A 187 14.51 -6.65 31.28
CA ASP A 187 15.27 -7.08 30.11
C ASP A 187 14.32 -7.57 29.02
N PHE A 188 14.35 -6.88 27.87
CA PHE A 188 13.48 -7.16 26.71
C PHE A 188 14.19 -8.00 25.62
N GLU A 189 15.51 -8.22 25.73
CA GLU A 189 16.30 -8.81 24.66
C GLU A 189 16.70 -10.28 24.96
N THR A 190 16.94 -10.63 26.24
CA THR A 190 17.39 -11.97 26.63
C THR A 190 16.23 -12.91 26.96
N GLY A 191 16.47 -14.22 26.78
CA GLY A 191 15.54 -15.29 27.15
C GLY A 191 14.79 -15.96 25.99
N ASN A 192 14.04 -17.03 26.33
CA ASN A 192 13.19 -17.77 25.41
C ASN A 192 11.99 -16.92 24.95
N LEU A 193 11.35 -17.30 23.83
CA LEU A 193 10.17 -16.59 23.28
C LEU A 193 9.09 -16.33 24.34
N ILE A 194 8.77 -17.32 25.17
CA ILE A 194 7.77 -17.19 26.25
C ILE A 194 8.22 -16.15 27.27
N GLN A 195 9.49 -16.12 27.61
CA GLN A 195 10.06 -15.18 28.58
C GLN A 195 10.07 -13.75 28.01
N LYS A 196 10.38 -13.58 26.71
CA LYS A 196 10.29 -12.29 26.01
C LYS A 196 8.87 -11.75 26.03
N VAL A 197 7.86 -12.58 25.74
CA VAL A 197 6.44 -12.17 25.82
C VAL A 197 6.07 -11.75 27.25
N LYS A 198 6.48 -12.52 28.27
CA LYS A 198 6.22 -12.17 29.68
C LYS A 198 6.90 -10.86 30.08
N ASN A 199 8.11 -10.62 29.61
CA ASN A 199 8.85 -9.38 29.86
C ASN A 199 8.24 -8.16 29.14
N MET A 200 7.41 -8.35 28.11
CA MET A 200 6.69 -7.26 27.44
C MET A 200 5.44 -6.80 28.22
N VAL A 201 4.90 -7.61 29.14
CA VAL A 201 3.70 -7.23 29.91
C VAL A 201 3.86 -5.91 30.69
N PRO A 202 4.98 -5.64 31.40
CA PRO A 202 5.21 -4.36 32.07
C PRO A 202 5.26 -3.14 31.14
N LEU A 203 5.46 -3.36 29.84
CA LEU A 203 5.38 -2.32 28.81
C LEU A 203 3.95 -2.15 28.31
N LEU A 204 3.24 -3.27 28.06
CA LEU A 204 1.90 -3.25 27.46
C LEU A 204 0.84 -2.67 28.41
N VAL A 205 0.90 -2.99 29.71
CA VAL A 205 -0.12 -2.54 30.67
C VAL A 205 -0.15 -1.00 30.81
N PRO A 206 0.98 -0.31 31.06
CA PRO A 206 0.98 1.15 31.12
C PRO A 206 0.60 1.81 29.79
N LEU A 207 1.05 1.22 28.67
CA LEU A 207 0.70 1.72 27.34
C LEU A 207 -0.80 1.65 27.08
N PHE A 208 -1.44 0.54 27.47
CA PHE A 208 -2.88 0.35 27.34
C PHE A 208 -3.67 1.35 28.20
N ILE A 209 -3.25 1.57 29.45
CA ILE A 209 -3.86 2.55 30.35
C ILE A 209 -3.74 3.97 29.77
N SER A 210 -2.56 4.34 29.28
CA SER A 210 -2.33 5.64 28.64
C SER A 210 -3.20 5.82 27.39
N ALA A 211 -3.29 4.79 26.53
CA ALA A 211 -4.13 4.82 25.33
C ALA A 211 -5.62 5.00 25.69
N PHE A 212 -6.10 4.30 26.73
CA PHE A 212 -7.48 4.40 27.18
C PHE A 212 -7.81 5.77 27.77
N SER A 213 -6.89 6.33 28.59
CA SER A 213 -7.03 7.69 29.12
C SER A 213 -7.14 8.72 27.99
N ARG A 214 -6.27 8.61 26.97
CA ARG A 214 -6.31 9.51 25.80
C ARG A 214 -7.59 9.37 24.99
N ALA A 215 -8.12 8.15 24.86
CA ALA A 215 -9.39 7.91 24.18
C ALA A 215 -10.54 8.60 24.91
N ASN A 216 -10.58 8.52 26.26
CA ASN A 216 -11.57 9.21 27.08
C ASN A 216 -11.44 10.74 26.96
N ASP A 217 -10.23 11.28 27.02
CA ASP A 217 -9.98 12.72 26.88
C ASP A 217 -10.45 13.21 25.50
N LEU A 218 -10.18 12.42 24.44
CA LEU A 218 -10.64 12.75 23.10
C LEU A 218 -12.17 12.69 22.99
N ALA A 219 -12.81 11.67 23.58
CA ALA A 219 -14.26 11.55 23.58
C ALA A 219 -14.93 12.75 24.26
N MET A 220 -14.48 13.13 25.46
CA MET A 220 -14.94 14.32 26.17
C MET A 220 -14.73 15.60 25.35
N ALA A 221 -13.57 15.74 24.68
CA ALA A 221 -13.30 16.89 23.84
C ALA A 221 -14.20 16.92 22.59
N MET A 222 -14.59 15.76 22.04
CA MET A 222 -15.54 15.68 20.93
C MET A 222 -16.96 16.04 21.37
N GLU A 223 -17.41 15.54 22.52
CA GLU A 223 -18.70 15.90 23.12
C GLU A 223 -18.79 17.39 23.43
N ALA A 224 -17.76 17.97 24.02
CA ALA A 224 -17.70 19.42 24.29
C ALA A 224 -17.74 20.28 23.00
N ARG A 225 -17.39 19.71 21.85
CA ARG A 225 -17.50 20.34 20.54
C ARG A 225 -18.79 19.97 19.80
N CYS A 226 -19.76 19.40 20.50
CA CYS A 226 -21.06 18.99 19.96
C CYS A 226 -20.93 18.02 18.78
N TYR A 227 -20.06 17.01 18.89
CA TYR A 227 -19.95 15.98 17.87
C TYR A 227 -21.14 15.00 17.98
N HIS A 228 -21.97 14.91 16.94
CA HIS A 228 -23.16 14.06 16.88
C HIS A 228 -23.14 13.10 15.67
N GLY A 229 -21.94 12.69 15.21
CA GLY A 229 -21.79 11.82 14.04
C GLY A 229 -21.40 12.55 12.76
N GLY A 230 -21.55 11.86 11.62
CA GLY A 230 -21.10 12.34 10.32
C GLY A 230 -22.10 13.23 9.56
N ASP A 231 -23.37 13.19 9.96
CA ASP A 231 -24.45 13.88 9.25
C ASP A 231 -24.37 15.41 9.43
N GLY A 232 -24.52 16.16 8.32
CA GLY A 232 -24.50 17.61 8.33
C GLY A 232 -23.13 18.27 8.51
N ARG A 233 -22.02 17.49 8.57
CA ARG A 233 -20.67 18.06 8.75
C ARG A 233 -20.06 18.53 7.43
N THR A 234 -19.35 19.64 7.51
CA THR A 234 -18.50 20.16 6.44
C THR A 234 -17.02 19.84 6.72
N GLN A 235 -16.24 19.60 5.68
CA GLN A 235 -14.80 19.46 5.78
C GLN A 235 -14.09 20.80 5.62
N MET A 236 -13.11 21.09 6.47
CA MET A 236 -12.31 22.32 6.39
C MET A 236 -11.52 22.40 5.05
N LYS A 237 -11.06 21.27 4.54
CA LYS A 237 -10.38 21.15 3.24
C LYS A 237 -11.07 20.05 2.43
N PRO A 238 -12.20 20.37 1.74
CA PRO A 238 -12.90 19.39 0.94
C PRO A 238 -12.04 18.97 -0.25
N LEU A 239 -12.03 17.67 -0.55
CA LEU A 239 -11.41 17.17 -1.79
C LEU A 239 -12.25 17.66 -2.98
N ALA A 240 -11.65 18.43 -3.86
CA ALA A 240 -12.24 18.92 -5.10
C ALA A 240 -11.42 18.46 -6.30
N TYR A 241 -12.09 18.02 -7.35
CA TYR A 241 -11.41 17.66 -8.60
C TYR A 241 -10.90 18.92 -9.32
N ASP A 242 -9.64 18.87 -9.75
CA ASP A 242 -9.02 19.88 -10.61
C ASP A 242 -9.01 19.40 -12.08
N LYS A 243 -8.74 20.28 -13.03
CA LYS A 243 -8.58 19.94 -14.46
C LYS A 243 -7.53 18.84 -14.68
N ARG A 244 -6.50 18.80 -13.84
CA ARG A 244 -5.44 17.76 -13.86
C ARG A 244 -5.97 16.37 -13.57
N ASP A 245 -6.96 16.27 -12.70
CA ASP A 245 -7.55 14.98 -12.31
C ASP A 245 -8.39 14.39 -13.45
N TYR A 246 -9.13 15.23 -14.16
CA TYR A 246 -9.87 14.79 -15.37
C TYR A 246 -8.93 14.35 -16.48
N LEU A 247 -7.79 15.05 -16.66
CA LEU A 247 -6.76 14.63 -17.62
C LEU A 247 -6.16 13.27 -17.24
N ALA A 248 -5.89 13.06 -15.95
CA ALA A 248 -5.38 11.79 -15.45
C ALA A 248 -6.36 10.64 -15.69
N TYR A 249 -7.66 10.84 -15.45
CA TYR A 249 -8.68 9.85 -15.79
C TYR A 249 -8.73 9.55 -17.28
N LEU A 250 -8.61 10.57 -18.13
CA LEU A 250 -8.60 10.40 -19.59
C LEU A 250 -7.39 9.57 -20.05
N VAL A 251 -6.20 9.84 -19.49
CA VAL A 251 -4.98 9.06 -19.77
C VAL A 251 -5.13 7.62 -19.34
N VAL A 252 -5.67 7.37 -18.14
CA VAL A 252 -5.89 6.01 -17.63
C VAL A 252 -6.96 5.27 -18.43
N ALA A 253 -8.04 5.96 -18.84
CA ALA A 253 -9.08 5.39 -19.68
C ALA A 253 -8.53 5.05 -21.08
N GLY A 254 -7.70 5.92 -21.66
CA GLY A 254 -7.01 5.67 -22.93
C GLY A 254 -6.07 4.46 -22.83
N TYR A 255 -5.30 4.37 -21.74
CA TYR A 255 -4.46 3.20 -21.46
C TYR A 255 -5.29 1.91 -21.36
N LEU A 256 -6.41 1.93 -20.64
CA LEU A 256 -7.28 0.77 -20.48
C LEU A 256 -7.93 0.38 -21.81
N ALA A 257 -8.42 1.35 -22.61
CA ALA A 257 -8.97 1.11 -23.93
C ALA A 257 -7.94 0.46 -24.86
N LEU A 258 -6.71 1.00 -24.89
CA LEU A 258 -5.59 0.42 -25.65
C LEU A 258 -5.31 -1.02 -25.22
N SER A 259 -5.34 -1.26 -23.92
CA SER A 259 -5.15 -2.58 -23.31
C SER A 259 -6.18 -3.60 -23.79
N ILE A 260 -7.44 -3.21 -23.83
CA ILE A 260 -8.54 -4.05 -24.26
C ILE A 260 -8.44 -4.33 -25.78
N VAL A 261 -8.10 -3.31 -26.59
CA VAL A 261 -7.92 -3.46 -28.03
C VAL A 261 -6.85 -4.50 -28.35
N PHE A 262 -5.67 -4.42 -27.71
CA PHE A 262 -4.60 -5.41 -27.91
C PHE A 262 -5.02 -6.82 -27.51
N ARG A 263 -5.82 -6.97 -26.48
CA ARG A 263 -6.37 -8.27 -26.09
C ARG A 263 -7.33 -8.83 -27.14
N VAL A 264 -8.23 -7.99 -27.70
CA VAL A 264 -9.24 -8.41 -28.68
C VAL A 264 -8.60 -8.75 -30.04
N VAL A 265 -7.61 -7.98 -30.45
CA VAL A 265 -6.87 -8.19 -31.70
C VAL A 265 -5.95 -9.42 -31.60
N GLY A 266 -5.71 -9.96 -30.42
CA GLY A 266 -4.92 -11.19 -30.24
C GLY A 266 -3.41 -11.01 -30.40
N ILE A 267 -2.94 -9.75 -30.40
CA ILE A 267 -1.52 -9.39 -30.57
C ILE A 267 -0.80 -9.39 -29.23
#